data_18369f524d3aa6156b81c1c619d1766c
#
_entry.id   18369f524d3aa6156b81c1c619d1766c
#
_cell.length_a   1.000
_cell.length_b   1.000
_cell.length_c   1.000
_cell.angle_alpha   90.00
_cell.angle_beta   90.00
_cell.angle_gamma   90.00
#
_symmetry.space_group_name_H-M   'P 1'
#
loop_
_entity.id
_entity.type
_entity.pdbx_description
1 polymer ?
#
loop_
_entity_poly.entity_id
_entity_poly.type
_entity_poly.pdbx_seq_one_letter_code
_entity_poly.pdbx_strand_id
1 'polypeptide(L)'
;PHIAQLLIAHGYVKTVGEAFDTMLNPNGPCFVPKEKYAPQQAIELIHRAGGIAVLAHPKLVENDTYVHELLTLPFDGVEVYHSSHSAEDSAKYHQFATDRGLLISGGSDFHGIQDRFPESIGLGEYEIQSEWVAEFMKALQGA
;
A
#
# COMPACT_ATOMS: atom_id res chain seq x y z
N PRO A 1 6.19 -9.77 7.53
CA PRO A 1 7.54 -10.28 7.24
C PRO A 1 8.25 -10.80 8.49
N HIS A 2 8.23 -10.10 9.63
CA HIS A 2 9.03 -10.44 10.81
C HIS A 2 8.69 -11.82 11.40
N ILE A 3 7.41 -12.22 11.43
CA ILE A 3 7.00 -13.56 11.88
C ILE A 3 7.56 -14.63 10.93
N ALA A 4 7.52 -14.39 9.61
CA ALA A 4 8.09 -15.30 8.64
C ALA A 4 9.61 -15.46 8.83
N GLN A 5 10.32 -14.38 9.11
CA GLN A 5 11.76 -14.42 9.41
C GLN A 5 12.07 -15.20 10.68
N LEU A 6 11.25 -15.09 11.73
CA LEU A 6 11.37 -15.91 12.93
C LEU A 6 11.14 -17.39 12.64
N LEU A 7 10.17 -17.73 11.84
CA LEU A 7 9.93 -19.12 11.42
C LEU A 7 11.12 -19.71 10.67
N ILE A 8 11.78 -18.90 9.81
CA ILE A 8 13.02 -19.29 9.13
C ILE A 8 14.15 -19.50 10.14
N ALA A 9 14.36 -18.54 11.04
CA ALA A 9 15.42 -18.60 12.03
C ALA A 9 15.31 -19.82 12.96
N HIS A 10 14.09 -20.28 13.22
CA HIS A 10 13.81 -21.48 14.01
C HIS A 10 13.72 -22.76 13.17
N GLY A 11 13.96 -22.72 11.86
CA GLY A 11 14.00 -23.88 10.98
C GLY A 11 12.63 -24.50 10.63
N TYR A 12 11.53 -23.79 10.87
CA TYR A 12 10.19 -24.27 10.51
C TYR A 12 9.91 -24.18 9.01
N VAL A 13 10.50 -23.21 8.33
CA VAL A 13 10.41 -22.98 6.89
C VAL A 13 11.74 -22.48 6.37
N LYS A 14 11.93 -22.52 5.05
CA LYS A 14 13.20 -22.10 4.41
C LYS A 14 13.14 -20.69 3.83
N THR A 15 11.95 -20.24 3.42
CA THR A 15 11.77 -18.93 2.77
C THR A 15 10.56 -18.20 3.34
N VAL A 16 10.53 -16.89 3.11
CA VAL A 16 9.39 -16.06 3.47
C VAL A 16 8.13 -16.48 2.69
N GLY A 17 8.29 -16.82 1.40
CA GLY A 17 7.19 -17.35 0.58
C GLY A 17 6.59 -18.61 1.22
N GLU A 18 7.42 -19.62 1.51
CA GLU A 18 6.99 -20.87 2.15
C GLU A 18 6.26 -20.60 3.47
N ALA A 19 6.73 -19.64 4.28
CA ALA A 19 6.06 -19.28 5.52
C ALA A 19 4.61 -18.80 5.30
N PHE A 20 4.41 -17.96 4.28
CA PHE A 20 3.07 -17.49 3.95
C PHE A 20 2.19 -18.55 3.30
N ASP A 21 2.77 -19.41 2.46
CA ASP A 21 2.01 -20.43 1.74
C ASP A 21 1.58 -21.59 2.64
N THR A 22 2.33 -21.89 3.70
CA THR A 22 2.09 -23.07 4.53
C THR A 22 1.66 -22.77 5.96
N MET A 23 2.23 -21.71 6.59
CA MET A 23 2.08 -21.46 8.03
C MET A 23 1.18 -20.27 8.34
N LEU A 24 1.25 -19.18 7.56
CA LEU A 24 0.65 -17.89 7.83
C LEU A 24 -0.58 -17.58 6.95
N ASN A 25 -0.93 -18.48 6.01
CA ASN A 25 -2.17 -18.35 5.24
C ASN A 25 -3.41 -18.66 6.11
N PRO A 26 -4.63 -18.32 5.67
CA PRO A 26 -5.86 -18.53 6.43
C PRO A 26 -6.11 -19.96 6.91
N ASN A 27 -5.51 -20.96 6.29
CA ASN A 27 -5.60 -22.36 6.65
C ASN A 27 -4.33 -22.87 7.37
N GLY A 28 -3.35 -22.01 7.58
CA GLY A 28 -2.07 -22.35 8.19
C GLY A 28 -2.14 -22.40 9.72
N PRO A 29 -1.29 -23.22 10.36
CA PRO A 29 -1.31 -23.43 11.82
C PRO A 29 -0.92 -22.18 12.63
N CYS A 30 -0.26 -21.21 12.02
CA CYS A 30 0.17 -19.97 12.66
C CYS A 30 -0.71 -18.76 12.26
N PHE A 31 -1.82 -18.99 11.59
CA PHE A 31 -2.73 -17.93 11.21
C PHE A 31 -3.57 -17.47 12.41
N VAL A 32 -3.51 -16.17 12.67
CA VAL A 32 -4.38 -15.52 13.64
C VAL A 32 -5.24 -14.50 12.87
N PRO A 33 -6.57 -14.65 12.86
CA PRO A 33 -7.44 -13.68 12.22
C PRO A 33 -7.26 -12.30 12.86
N LYS A 34 -7.10 -11.27 12.05
CA LYS A 34 -7.09 -9.89 12.52
C LYS A 34 -8.50 -9.33 12.54
N GLU A 35 -8.83 -8.52 13.53
CA GLU A 35 -9.97 -7.61 13.41
C GLU A 35 -9.78 -6.76 12.15
N LYS A 36 -10.81 -6.76 11.29
CA LYS A 36 -10.80 -5.96 10.06
C LYS A 36 -11.64 -4.72 10.31
N TYR A 37 -11.01 -3.56 10.21
CA TYR A 37 -11.73 -2.31 10.10
C TYR A 37 -12.31 -2.19 8.70
N ALA A 38 -13.54 -1.70 8.60
CA ALA A 38 -14.05 -1.25 7.31
C ALA A 38 -13.20 -0.04 6.84
N PRO A 39 -13.01 0.15 5.53
CA PRO A 39 -12.20 1.27 5.01
C PRO A 39 -12.60 2.63 5.59
N GLN A 40 -13.90 2.90 5.68
CA GLN A 40 -14.42 4.11 6.31
C GLN A 40 -13.91 4.29 7.75
N GLN A 41 -13.95 3.24 8.56
CA GLN A 41 -13.49 3.29 9.97
C GLN A 41 -11.99 3.53 10.06
N ALA A 42 -11.21 2.94 9.14
CA ALA A 42 -9.76 3.16 9.08
C ALA A 42 -9.43 4.62 8.75
N ILE A 43 -10.12 5.21 7.77
CA ILE A 43 -9.95 6.61 7.39
C ILE A 43 -10.31 7.52 8.57
N GLU A 44 -11.45 7.30 9.21
CA GLU A 44 -11.88 8.08 10.39
C GLU A 44 -10.87 8.00 11.54
N LEU A 45 -10.27 6.84 11.75
CA LEU A 45 -9.24 6.65 12.79
C LEU A 45 -7.97 7.45 12.46
N ILE A 46 -7.54 7.45 11.19
CA ILE A 46 -6.39 8.23 10.71
C ILE A 46 -6.66 9.72 10.91
N HIS A 47 -7.82 10.22 10.48
CA HIS A 47 -8.20 11.63 10.63
C HIS A 47 -8.29 12.06 12.10
N ARG A 48 -8.86 11.23 12.96
CA ARG A 48 -8.91 11.50 14.41
C ARG A 48 -7.52 11.58 15.04
N ALA A 49 -6.54 10.89 14.46
CA ALA A 49 -5.15 10.98 14.89
C ALA A 49 -4.39 12.19 14.30
N GLY A 50 -5.05 13.03 13.50
CA GLY A 50 -4.42 14.13 12.77
C GLY A 50 -3.61 13.70 11.56
N GLY A 51 -3.89 12.52 11.00
CA GLY A 51 -3.18 11.96 9.86
C GLY A 51 -3.89 12.20 8.54
N ILE A 52 -3.19 11.90 7.45
CA ILE A 52 -3.67 11.97 6.06
C ILE A 52 -3.92 10.54 5.58
N ALA A 53 -5.14 10.22 5.15
CA ALA A 53 -5.53 8.91 4.66
C ALA A 53 -5.27 8.79 3.15
N VAL A 54 -4.38 7.91 2.75
CA VAL A 54 -4.02 7.68 1.34
C VAL A 54 -4.35 6.24 0.96
N LEU A 55 -5.05 6.06 -0.17
CA LEU A 55 -5.27 4.72 -0.74
C LEU A 55 -3.99 4.24 -1.41
N ALA A 56 -3.35 3.22 -0.80
CA ALA A 56 -2.11 2.64 -1.30
C ALA A 56 -2.37 1.64 -2.45
N HIS A 57 -1.44 1.60 -3.42
CA HIS A 57 -1.35 0.63 -4.53
C HIS A 57 -2.71 0.09 -5.03
N PRO A 58 -3.64 0.95 -5.50
CA PRO A 58 -5.00 0.56 -5.84
C PRO A 58 -5.08 -0.55 -6.89
N LYS A 59 -4.09 -0.69 -7.76
CA LYS A 59 -4.01 -1.78 -8.75
C LYS A 59 -3.99 -3.17 -8.11
N LEU A 60 -3.36 -3.32 -6.94
CA LEU A 60 -3.26 -4.60 -6.24
C LEU A 60 -4.58 -5.08 -5.62
N VAL A 61 -5.62 -4.27 -5.66
CA VAL A 61 -6.98 -4.69 -5.28
C VAL A 61 -7.58 -5.65 -6.31
N GLU A 62 -7.10 -5.63 -7.57
CA GLU A 62 -7.52 -6.51 -8.69
C GLU A 62 -9.04 -6.46 -8.97
N ASN A 63 -9.72 -5.40 -8.53
CA ASN A 63 -11.14 -5.18 -8.74
C ASN A 63 -11.41 -3.68 -8.93
N ASP A 64 -11.46 -3.24 -10.17
CA ASP A 64 -11.64 -1.83 -10.52
C ASP A 64 -12.95 -1.25 -9.99
N THR A 65 -14.04 -2.01 -9.99
CA THR A 65 -15.32 -1.56 -9.43
C THR A 65 -15.17 -1.23 -7.95
N TYR A 66 -14.52 -2.11 -7.20
CA TYR A 66 -14.30 -1.91 -5.78
C TYR A 66 -13.31 -0.76 -5.50
N VAL A 67 -12.28 -0.59 -6.35
CA VAL A 67 -11.40 0.58 -6.26
C VAL A 67 -12.18 1.89 -6.46
N HIS A 68 -13.09 1.93 -7.44
CA HIS A 68 -13.96 3.09 -7.62
C HIS A 68 -14.84 3.36 -6.40
N GLU A 69 -15.42 2.32 -5.78
CA GLU A 69 -16.19 2.46 -4.54
C GLU A 69 -15.30 2.99 -3.40
N LEU A 70 -14.11 2.44 -3.20
CA LEU A 70 -13.15 2.92 -2.20
C LEU A 70 -12.82 4.39 -2.39
N LEU A 71 -12.58 4.80 -3.62
CA LEU A 71 -12.25 6.19 -3.95
C LEU A 71 -13.43 7.16 -3.81
N THR A 72 -14.65 6.69 -3.51
CA THR A 72 -15.77 7.57 -3.06
C THR A 72 -15.69 7.91 -1.58
N LEU A 73 -14.91 7.15 -0.79
CA LEU A 73 -14.68 7.42 0.62
C LEU A 73 -13.79 8.66 0.80
N PRO A 74 -13.79 9.27 1.99
CA PRO A 74 -13.06 10.52 2.23
C PRO A 74 -11.55 10.31 2.41
N PHE A 75 -10.91 9.67 1.43
CA PHE A 75 -9.45 9.68 1.33
C PHE A 75 -8.94 11.08 1.00
N ASP A 76 -7.81 11.44 1.56
CA ASP A 76 -7.11 12.69 1.25
C ASP A 76 -6.21 12.56 0.03
N GLY A 77 -5.79 11.35 -0.28
CA GLY A 77 -4.90 11.06 -1.40
C GLY A 77 -5.00 9.65 -1.95
N VAL A 78 -4.32 9.41 -3.05
CA VAL A 78 -4.17 8.11 -3.69
C VAL A 78 -2.73 7.92 -4.16
N GLU A 79 -2.23 6.72 -4.03
CA GLU A 79 -0.93 6.35 -4.59
C GLU A 79 -1.08 6.11 -6.10
N VAL A 80 -0.56 7.05 -6.87
CA VAL A 80 -0.63 7.06 -8.34
C VAL A 80 0.54 6.31 -8.95
N TYR A 81 1.73 6.52 -8.38
CA TYR A 81 2.97 5.98 -8.91
C TYR A 81 3.50 4.88 -8.02
N HIS A 82 3.39 3.65 -8.49
CA HIS A 82 3.80 2.46 -7.77
C HIS A 82 4.51 1.47 -8.72
N SER A 83 5.46 0.70 -8.21
CA SER A 83 6.22 -0.26 -9.02
C SER A 83 5.36 -1.29 -9.76
N SER A 84 4.18 -1.64 -9.23
CA SER A 84 3.22 -2.54 -9.87
C SER A 84 2.24 -1.85 -10.83
N HIS A 85 2.25 -0.53 -10.91
CA HIS A 85 1.38 0.21 -11.82
C HIS A 85 2.00 0.31 -13.21
N SER A 86 1.22 0.00 -14.24
CA SER A 86 1.57 0.35 -15.62
C SER A 86 1.45 1.86 -15.85
N ALA A 87 1.98 2.35 -16.96
CA ALA A 87 1.79 3.74 -17.36
C ALA A 87 0.30 4.11 -17.51
N GLU A 88 -0.52 3.15 -17.96
CA GLU A 88 -1.97 3.33 -18.11
C GLU A 88 -2.66 3.40 -16.73
N ASP A 89 -2.28 2.53 -15.78
CA ASP A 89 -2.79 2.57 -14.41
C ASP A 89 -2.44 3.89 -13.75
N SER A 90 -1.19 4.34 -13.88
CA SER A 90 -0.73 5.63 -13.34
C SER A 90 -1.49 6.81 -13.96
N ALA A 91 -1.71 6.81 -15.26
CA ALA A 91 -2.49 7.86 -15.94
C ALA A 91 -3.94 7.89 -15.45
N LYS A 92 -4.58 6.71 -15.28
CA LYS A 92 -5.94 6.55 -14.76
C LYS A 92 -6.06 7.12 -13.34
N TYR A 93 -5.17 6.73 -12.42
CA TYR A 93 -5.21 7.20 -11.04
C TYR A 93 -4.81 8.67 -10.90
N HIS A 94 -3.90 9.15 -11.74
CA HIS A 94 -3.54 10.56 -11.80
C HIS A 94 -4.74 11.43 -12.20
N GLN A 95 -5.46 11.05 -13.26
CA GLN A 95 -6.66 11.77 -13.70
C GLN A 95 -7.71 11.77 -12.58
N PHE A 96 -7.91 10.62 -11.96
CA PHE A 96 -8.85 10.50 -10.85
C PHE A 96 -8.48 11.42 -9.67
N ALA A 97 -7.21 11.46 -9.28
CA ALA A 97 -6.73 12.33 -8.21
C ALA A 97 -6.94 13.81 -8.56
N THR A 98 -6.59 14.19 -9.78
CA THR A 98 -6.72 15.57 -10.27
C THR A 98 -8.19 16.02 -10.29
N ASP A 99 -9.10 15.20 -10.81
CA ASP A 99 -10.53 15.52 -10.92
C ASP A 99 -11.20 15.73 -9.55
N ARG A 100 -10.63 15.16 -8.49
CA ARG A 100 -11.18 15.21 -7.14
C ARG A 100 -10.35 16.06 -6.15
N GLY A 101 -9.26 16.63 -6.61
CA GLY A 101 -8.36 17.41 -5.76
C GLY A 101 -7.69 16.57 -4.66
N LEU A 102 -7.44 15.27 -4.92
CA LEU A 102 -6.74 14.39 -3.99
C LEU A 102 -5.23 14.59 -4.10
N LEU A 103 -4.55 14.41 -2.98
CA LEU A 103 -3.09 14.35 -2.95
C LEU A 103 -2.58 13.16 -3.76
N ILE A 104 -1.48 13.39 -4.47
CA ILE A 104 -0.80 12.35 -5.24
C ILE A 104 0.40 11.86 -4.44
N SER A 105 0.51 10.56 -4.29
CA SER A 105 1.68 9.92 -3.70
C SER A 105 2.23 8.83 -4.63
N GLY A 106 3.38 8.30 -4.27
CA GLY A 106 3.99 7.17 -4.94
C GLY A 106 5.22 6.65 -4.22
N GLY A 107 5.68 5.49 -4.65
CA GLY A 107 6.85 4.83 -4.08
C GLY A 107 7.14 3.49 -4.72
N SER A 108 8.25 2.89 -4.32
CA SER A 108 8.69 1.56 -4.78
C SER A 108 8.02 0.42 -4.04
N ASP A 109 7.37 0.68 -2.92
CA ASP A 109 6.89 -0.32 -1.94
C ASP A 109 8.00 -1.29 -1.49
N PHE A 110 9.22 -0.75 -1.35
CA PHE A 110 10.40 -1.54 -1.04
C PHE A 110 10.33 -2.13 0.37
N HIS A 111 10.39 -3.45 0.46
CA HIS A 111 10.30 -4.20 1.72
C HIS A 111 11.64 -4.79 2.19
N GLY A 112 12.70 -4.69 1.39
CA GLY A 112 14.00 -5.30 1.70
C GLY A 112 14.00 -6.84 1.65
N ILE A 113 13.00 -7.47 1.04
CA ILE A 113 12.82 -8.92 0.99
C ILE A 113 12.76 -9.37 -0.48
N GLN A 114 13.93 -9.57 -1.09
CA GLN A 114 14.03 -9.92 -2.50
C GLN A 114 13.45 -11.30 -2.84
N ASP A 115 13.53 -12.27 -1.93
CA ASP A 115 12.99 -13.61 -2.16
C ASP A 115 11.47 -13.63 -2.42
N ARG A 116 10.75 -12.65 -1.87
CA ARG A 116 9.30 -12.53 -2.05
C ARG A 116 8.91 -11.55 -3.16
N PHE A 117 9.73 -10.54 -3.38
CA PHE A 117 9.50 -9.46 -4.33
C PHE A 117 10.73 -9.29 -5.23
N PRO A 118 11.03 -10.29 -6.10
CA PRO A 118 12.23 -10.26 -6.93
C PRO A 118 12.24 -9.10 -7.93
N GLU A 119 11.07 -8.61 -8.30
CA GLU A 119 10.86 -7.48 -9.21
C GLU A 119 10.80 -6.12 -8.47
N SER A 120 11.01 -6.10 -7.13
CA SER A 120 10.89 -4.86 -6.37
C SER A 120 12.02 -3.90 -6.71
N ILE A 121 11.62 -2.67 -7.01
CA ILE A 121 12.55 -1.55 -7.22
C ILE A 121 13.13 -1.14 -5.87
N GLY A 122 14.43 -0.88 -5.83
CA GLY A 122 15.14 -0.50 -4.61
C GLY A 122 14.71 0.85 -4.05
N LEU A 123 15.15 1.10 -2.82
CA LEU A 123 14.89 2.39 -2.17
C LEU A 123 15.60 3.51 -2.95
N GLY A 124 14.85 4.54 -3.36
CA GLY A 124 15.38 5.68 -4.11
C GLY A 124 15.53 5.41 -5.62
N GLU A 125 15.17 4.24 -6.10
CA GLU A 125 15.23 3.92 -7.55
C GLU A 125 13.92 4.25 -8.29
N TYR A 126 12.85 4.60 -7.55
CA TYR A 126 11.58 5.02 -8.11
C TYR A 126 11.43 6.53 -8.03
N GLU A 127 11.41 7.19 -9.20
CA GLU A 127 11.31 8.65 -9.27
C GLU A 127 9.87 9.12 -9.07
N ILE A 128 9.70 10.08 -8.17
CA ILE A 128 8.46 10.81 -7.94
C ILE A 128 8.70 12.28 -8.20
N GLN A 129 7.78 12.96 -8.88
CA GLN A 129 7.94 14.38 -9.17
C GLN A 129 7.92 15.21 -7.89
N SER A 130 8.85 16.16 -7.80
CA SER A 130 9.08 16.98 -6.61
C SER A 130 7.86 17.83 -6.21
N GLU A 131 7.03 18.24 -7.19
CA GLU A 131 5.82 19.03 -6.97
C GLU A 131 4.83 18.30 -6.09
N TRP A 132 4.61 17.01 -6.31
CA TRP A 132 3.66 16.21 -5.51
C TRP A 132 4.18 15.97 -4.10
N VAL A 133 5.48 15.79 -3.94
CA VAL A 133 6.11 15.70 -2.62
C VAL A 133 5.90 17.01 -1.85
N ALA A 134 6.07 18.15 -2.50
CA ALA A 134 5.88 19.46 -1.89
C ALA A 134 4.42 19.69 -1.46
N GLU A 135 3.45 19.31 -2.30
CA GLU A 135 2.02 19.41 -1.95
C GLU A 135 1.66 18.51 -0.76
N PHE A 136 2.17 17.28 -0.76
CA PHE A 136 1.95 16.34 0.33
C PHE A 136 2.55 16.87 1.65
N MET A 137 3.77 17.38 1.62
CA MET A 137 4.44 17.98 2.79
C MET A 137 3.70 19.22 3.31
N LYS A 138 3.13 20.04 2.42
CA LYS A 138 2.30 21.15 2.80
C LYS A 138 1.01 20.73 3.51
N ALA A 139 0.36 19.66 3.01
CA ALA A 139 -0.83 19.10 3.63
C ALA A 139 -0.54 18.57 5.04
N LEU A 140 0.59 17.88 5.24
CA LEU A 140 1.03 17.41 6.56
C LEU A 140 1.29 18.52 7.58
N GLN A 141 1.68 19.73 7.15
CA GLN A 141 1.93 20.86 8.04
C GLN A 141 0.65 21.59 8.45
N GLY A 142 -0.43 21.36 7.73
CA GLY A 142 -1.74 21.97 7.99
C GLY A 142 -2.78 21.04 8.62
N ALA A 143 -2.39 19.78 8.86
CA ALA A 143 -3.24 18.75 9.45
C ALA A 143 -3.18 18.74 10.98
#